data_7eda11e7a5bf654a791bcb91606c3c55
#
_entry.id   7eda11e7a5bf654a791bcb91606c3c55
#
_cell.length_a   1.000
_cell.length_b   1.000
_cell.length_c   1.000
_cell.angle_alpha   90.00
_cell.angle_beta   90.00
_cell.angle_gamma   90.00
#
_symmetry.space_group_name_H-M   'P 1'
#
loop_
_entity.id
_entity.type
_entity.pdbx_description
1 polymer ?
#
loop_
_entity_poly.entity_id
_entity_poly.type
_entity_poly.pdbx_seq_one_letter_code
_entity_poly.pdbx_strand_id
1 'polypeptide(L)'
;VVDKIKTEYTIILDDDSVIDRKRLDELSIYEKDKTEWIATGIPFNYNIRGFYSKLISAFINSNSIFSYFSLSFLKENKTINGMFYILRTDILKKYSAFENIKYWLCDDLALATYLLSKDVKIIQSTIFCNVRNTVPSFKRYILLMKRWLLFSNVYMKNAFSIKFLFIILLPTLLPTVLLFLSFYLGINYLVLTLNLFIGKVALFYITRIFIYEPFRISSSQTKGLLYELLSEFLLPFMLIYTLLTPPVILWRNKKIRVKDGKIHYEI
;
A
#
# COMPACT_ATOMS: atom_id res chain seq x y z
N VAL A 1 6.80 -20.69 16.94
CA VAL A 1 6.60 -19.43 17.69
C VAL A 1 5.11 -19.23 17.99
N VAL A 2 4.22 -19.40 17.02
CA VAL A 2 2.76 -19.17 17.16
C VAL A 2 2.16 -19.99 18.31
N ASP A 3 2.57 -21.24 18.49
CA ASP A 3 2.06 -22.14 19.53
C ASP A 3 2.33 -21.64 20.96
N LYS A 4 3.35 -20.80 21.14
CA LYS A 4 3.72 -20.20 22.42
C LYS A 4 2.92 -18.97 22.79
N ILE A 5 2.14 -18.42 21.85
CA ILE A 5 1.31 -17.22 22.09
C ILE A 5 0.12 -17.62 22.95
N LYS A 6 -0.07 -16.93 24.08
CA LYS A 6 -1.15 -17.19 25.06
C LYS A 6 -2.24 -16.11 25.07
N THR A 7 -1.99 -14.98 24.39
CA THR A 7 -2.93 -13.87 24.29
C THR A 7 -4.06 -14.20 23.33
N GLU A 8 -5.21 -13.65 23.55
CA GLU A 8 -6.40 -13.82 22.68
C GLU A 8 -6.16 -13.25 21.30
N TYR A 9 -5.52 -12.09 21.20
CA TYR A 9 -5.17 -11.42 19.96
C TYR A 9 -3.65 -11.42 19.73
N THR A 10 -3.26 -11.53 18.46
CA THR A 10 -1.90 -11.38 17.99
C THR A 10 -1.83 -10.17 17.08
N ILE A 11 -0.89 -9.27 17.38
CA ILE A 11 -0.56 -8.11 16.56
C ILE A 11 0.77 -8.39 15.87
N ILE A 12 0.81 -8.20 14.56
CA ILE A 12 2.04 -8.14 13.78
C ILE A 12 2.29 -6.68 13.43
N LEU A 13 3.46 -6.20 13.79
CA LEU A 13 3.87 -4.81 13.60
C LEU A 13 5.34 -4.79 13.15
N ASP A 14 5.64 -4.07 12.06
CA ASP A 14 7.00 -3.86 11.61
C ASP A 14 7.81 -3.08 12.66
N ASP A 15 9.11 -3.33 12.74
CA ASP A 15 10.02 -2.78 13.75
C ASP A 15 10.24 -1.26 13.62
N ASP A 16 9.95 -0.69 12.46
CA ASP A 16 9.99 0.76 12.17
C ASP A 16 8.62 1.44 12.21
N SER A 17 7.59 0.71 12.65
CA SER A 17 6.18 1.14 12.63
C SER A 17 5.66 1.48 14.03
N VAL A 18 4.82 2.51 14.11
CA VAL A 18 4.17 2.96 15.35
C VAL A 18 2.68 3.13 15.11
N ILE A 19 1.86 2.57 16.01
CA ILE A 19 0.41 2.73 16.02
C ILE A 19 -0.07 3.47 17.27
N ASP A 20 -1.22 4.13 17.18
CA ASP A 20 -1.91 4.67 18.36
C ASP A 20 -2.69 3.55 19.05
N ARG A 21 -2.21 3.14 20.24
CA ARG A 21 -2.83 2.07 21.02
C ARG A 21 -4.29 2.34 21.39
N LYS A 22 -4.65 3.60 21.62
CA LYS A 22 -6.02 3.99 21.97
C LYS A 22 -7.04 3.64 20.87
N ARG A 23 -6.57 3.48 19.63
CA ARG A 23 -7.42 3.11 18.51
C ARG A 23 -7.63 1.62 18.36
N LEU A 24 -6.87 0.79 19.07
CA LEU A 24 -7.12 -0.66 19.11
C LEU A 24 -8.50 -0.98 19.67
N ASP A 25 -9.02 -0.15 20.58
CA ASP A 25 -10.36 -0.32 21.16
C ASP A 25 -11.47 -0.19 20.10
N GLU A 26 -11.22 0.52 18.99
CA GLU A 26 -12.14 0.61 17.85
C GLU A 26 -12.41 -0.75 17.20
N LEU A 27 -11.50 -1.70 17.35
CA LEU A 27 -11.63 -3.05 16.77
C LEU A 27 -12.62 -3.94 17.55
N SER A 28 -12.94 -3.60 18.80
CA SER A 28 -13.92 -4.34 19.62
C SER A 28 -15.32 -4.39 18.99
N ILE A 29 -15.61 -3.47 18.08
CA ILE A 29 -16.89 -3.45 17.34
C ILE A 29 -17.08 -4.71 16.48
N TYR A 30 -15.98 -5.30 16.02
CA TYR A 30 -15.98 -6.49 15.16
C TYR A 30 -16.06 -7.80 15.95
N GLU A 31 -15.89 -7.75 17.28
CA GLU A 31 -16.03 -8.92 18.16
C GLU A 31 -17.47 -9.37 18.30
N LYS A 32 -18.41 -8.46 18.06
CA LYS A 32 -19.86 -8.75 18.14
C LYS A 32 -20.31 -9.72 17.05
N ASP A 33 -19.63 -9.74 15.94
CA ASP A 33 -19.84 -10.71 14.87
C ASP A 33 -19.05 -11.98 15.15
N LYS A 34 -19.70 -13.15 15.23
CA LYS A 34 -19.03 -14.45 15.37
C LYS A 34 -18.18 -14.85 14.16
N THR A 35 -17.92 -13.93 13.24
CA THR A 35 -17.11 -14.17 12.04
C THR A 35 -15.64 -14.07 12.36
N GLU A 36 -14.84 -14.98 11.79
CA GLU A 36 -13.38 -14.88 11.85
C GLU A 36 -12.90 -13.70 11.00
N TRP A 37 -12.00 -12.90 11.54
CA TRP A 37 -11.50 -11.72 10.85
C TRP A 37 -10.01 -11.45 11.12
N ILE A 38 -9.39 -10.74 10.19
CA ILE A 38 -8.10 -10.07 10.30
C ILE A 38 -8.29 -8.58 9.99
N ALA A 39 -7.83 -7.69 10.86
CA ALA A 39 -7.88 -6.26 10.64
C ALA A 39 -6.50 -5.72 10.29
N THR A 40 -6.45 -4.78 9.36
CA THR A 40 -5.22 -4.11 8.91
C THR A 40 -5.32 -2.61 9.05
N GLY A 41 -4.17 -1.93 9.19
CA GLY A 41 -4.07 -0.48 9.27
C GLY A 41 -3.80 0.19 7.93
N ILE A 42 -3.61 1.51 7.98
CA ILE A 42 -3.27 2.35 6.83
C ILE A 42 -1.83 2.80 6.96
N PRO A 43 -0.95 2.50 6.01
CA PRO A 43 0.43 2.99 6.06
C PRO A 43 0.48 4.51 5.93
N PHE A 44 1.23 5.15 6.80
CA PHE A 44 1.44 6.59 6.79
C PHE A 44 2.89 6.93 7.11
N ASN A 45 3.55 7.64 6.20
CA ASN A 45 4.90 8.13 6.41
C ASN A 45 4.90 9.47 7.13
N TYR A 46 5.61 9.55 8.25
CA TYR A 46 5.71 10.75 9.06
C TYR A 46 7.16 11.17 9.33
N ASN A 47 7.37 12.39 9.80
CA ASN A 47 8.68 12.97 10.17
C ASN A 47 9.75 12.81 9.08
N ILE A 48 9.41 13.21 7.86
CA ILE A 48 10.14 12.91 6.63
C ILE A 48 11.21 13.97 6.37
N ARG A 49 12.44 13.52 6.16
CA ARG A 49 13.57 14.38 5.80
C ARG A 49 14.16 13.95 4.46
N GLY A 50 14.61 14.94 3.66
CA GLY A 50 15.22 14.70 2.36
C GLY A 50 14.23 14.57 1.19
N PHE A 51 14.70 14.90 -0.01
CA PHE A 51 13.90 14.99 -1.23
C PHE A 51 13.21 13.67 -1.58
N TYR A 52 13.97 12.58 -1.71
CA TYR A 52 13.45 11.29 -2.13
C TYR A 52 12.52 10.65 -1.08
N SER A 53 12.79 10.90 0.21
CA SER A 53 11.88 10.47 1.27
C SER A 53 10.53 11.18 1.19
N LYS A 54 10.52 12.49 0.91
CA LYS A 54 9.29 13.27 0.72
C LYS A 54 8.51 12.79 -0.52
N LEU A 55 9.21 12.47 -1.60
CA LEU A 55 8.62 11.95 -2.83
C LEU A 55 7.92 10.60 -2.60
N ILE A 56 8.60 9.66 -1.93
CA ILE A 56 8.02 8.37 -1.54
C ILE A 56 6.82 8.56 -0.63
N SER A 57 6.92 9.47 0.32
CA SER A 57 5.84 9.70 1.29
C SER A 57 4.62 10.33 0.66
N ALA A 58 4.79 11.21 -0.32
CA ALA A 58 3.68 11.73 -1.11
C ALA A 58 2.94 10.57 -1.81
N PHE A 59 3.70 9.69 -2.48
CA PHE A 59 3.13 8.51 -3.13
C PHE A 59 2.36 7.61 -2.16
N ILE A 60 2.98 7.21 -1.04
CA ILE A 60 2.34 6.30 -0.08
C ILE A 60 1.12 6.96 0.55
N ASN A 61 1.28 8.16 1.12
CA ASN A 61 0.23 8.77 1.93
C ASN A 61 -1.02 9.08 1.12
N SER A 62 -0.88 9.45 -0.17
CA SER A 62 -2.03 9.69 -1.04
C SER A 62 -2.64 8.41 -1.57
N ASN A 63 -1.82 7.51 -2.15
CA ASN A 63 -2.35 6.29 -2.75
C ASN A 63 -2.92 5.30 -1.72
N SER A 64 -2.38 5.25 -0.48
CA SER A 64 -2.91 4.38 0.57
C SER A 64 -4.35 4.71 0.91
N ILE A 65 -4.67 5.99 1.12
CA ILE A 65 -6.03 6.40 1.46
C ILE A 65 -7.00 5.98 0.36
N PHE A 66 -6.70 6.36 -0.89
CA PHE A 66 -7.59 6.05 -2.00
C PHE A 66 -7.72 4.55 -2.24
N SER A 67 -6.63 3.79 -2.14
CA SER A 67 -6.66 2.35 -2.36
C SER A 67 -7.42 1.62 -1.24
N TYR A 68 -7.02 1.81 0.00
CA TYR A 68 -7.57 1.03 1.11
C TYR A 68 -9.03 1.40 1.41
N PHE A 69 -9.37 2.69 1.46
CA PHE A 69 -10.76 3.08 1.74
C PHE A 69 -11.71 2.78 0.59
N SER A 70 -11.31 3.04 -0.66
CA SER A 70 -12.17 2.74 -1.80
C SER A 70 -12.45 1.24 -1.93
N LEU A 71 -11.43 0.38 -1.75
CA LEU A 71 -11.60 -1.06 -1.76
C LEU A 71 -12.46 -1.55 -0.59
N SER A 72 -12.30 -0.94 0.58
CA SER A 72 -13.12 -1.25 1.75
C SER A 72 -14.59 -0.89 1.53
N PHE A 73 -14.85 0.32 1.03
CA PHE A 73 -16.20 0.78 0.72
C PHE A 73 -16.93 -0.16 -0.26
N LEU A 74 -16.20 -0.71 -1.22
CA LEU A 74 -16.73 -1.65 -2.21
C LEU A 74 -16.77 -3.10 -1.74
N LYS A 75 -16.33 -3.38 -0.51
CA LYS A 75 -16.17 -4.74 0.03
C LYS A 75 -15.23 -5.63 -0.82
N GLU A 76 -14.22 -5.03 -1.41
CA GLU A 76 -13.21 -5.69 -2.26
C GLU A 76 -11.85 -5.81 -1.56
N ASN A 77 -11.82 -5.83 -0.22
CA ASN A 77 -10.57 -6.00 0.53
C ASN A 77 -10.03 -7.42 0.31
N LYS A 78 -8.92 -7.50 -0.42
CA LYS A 78 -8.24 -8.76 -0.76
C LYS A 78 -6.78 -8.78 -0.30
N THR A 79 -6.36 -7.76 0.44
CA THR A 79 -4.99 -7.66 0.96
C THR A 79 -4.98 -6.99 2.31
N ILE A 80 -3.90 -7.19 3.04
CA ILE A 80 -3.60 -6.49 4.29
C ILE A 80 -2.33 -5.68 4.10
N ASN A 81 -2.10 -4.71 4.99
CA ASN A 81 -0.85 -3.98 5.05
C ASN A 81 0.13 -4.70 5.98
N GLY A 82 1.26 -5.15 5.46
CA GLY A 82 2.28 -5.89 6.20
C GLY A 82 2.87 -5.14 7.41
N MET A 83 2.78 -3.79 7.41
CA MET A 83 3.31 -2.97 8.51
C MET A 83 2.50 -3.09 9.81
N PHE A 84 1.21 -3.38 9.71
CA PHE A 84 0.33 -3.60 10.86
C PHE A 84 -0.88 -4.43 10.48
N TYR A 85 -1.08 -5.52 11.19
CA TYR A 85 -2.34 -6.25 11.21
C TYR A 85 -2.55 -6.98 12.54
N ILE A 86 -3.81 -7.23 12.85
CA ILE A 86 -4.26 -7.90 14.08
C ILE A 86 -5.32 -8.94 13.75
N LEU A 87 -5.26 -10.07 14.42
CA LEU A 87 -6.27 -11.13 14.35
C LEU A 87 -6.29 -11.94 15.64
N ARG A 88 -7.32 -12.75 15.82
CA ARG A 88 -7.36 -13.68 16.95
C ARG A 88 -6.26 -14.74 16.80
N THR A 89 -5.63 -15.07 17.91
CA THR A 89 -4.52 -16.05 17.95
C THR A 89 -4.98 -17.46 17.58
N ASP A 90 -6.22 -17.82 17.91
CA ASP A 90 -6.79 -19.10 17.53
C ASP A 90 -6.93 -19.28 16.02
N ILE A 91 -7.20 -18.22 15.25
CA ILE A 91 -7.22 -18.24 13.78
C ILE A 91 -5.85 -18.58 13.21
N LEU A 92 -4.77 -17.97 13.75
CA LEU A 92 -3.40 -18.29 13.35
C LEU A 92 -3.06 -19.76 13.57
N LYS A 93 -3.46 -20.30 14.73
CA LYS A 93 -3.21 -21.69 15.11
C LYS A 93 -4.07 -22.65 14.28
N LYS A 94 -5.37 -22.40 14.22
CA LYS A 94 -6.36 -23.23 13.51
C LYS A 94 -5.96 -23.48 12.06
N TYR A 95 -5.48 -22.45 11.38
CA TYR A 95 -5.13 -22.54 9.97
C TYR A 95 -3.63 -22.75 9.72
N SER A 96 -2.79 -22.83 10.75
CA SER A 96 -1.32 -22.88 10.60
C SER A 96 -0.81 -21.83 9.60
N ALA A 97 -1.33 -20.59 9.74
CA ALA A 97 -1.32 -19.58 8.68
C ALA A 97 0.11 -19.27 8.17
N PHE A 98 1.05 -19.01 9.07
CA PHE A 98 2.43 -18.66 8.67
C PHE A 98 3.21 -19.85 8.07
N GLU A 99 2.91 -21.08 8.46
CA GLU A 99 3.55 -22.26 7.87
C GLU A 99 3.14 -22.43 6.40
N ASN A 100 1.89 -22.14 6.08
CA ASN A 100 1.35 -22.28 4.73
C ASN A 100 1.86 -21.22 3.76
N ILE A 101 2.33 -20.05 4.25
CA ILE A 101 2.80 -18.95 3.42
C ILE A 101 4.31 -18.73 3.40
N LYS A 102 5.09 -19.53 4.13
CA LYS A 102 6.52 -19.31 4.39
C LYS A 102 7.43 -19.16 3.17
N TYR A 103 6.99 -19.62 1.99
CA TYR A 103 7.74 -19.52 0.73
C TYR A 103 7.22 -18.44 -0.21
N TRP A 104 6.24 -17.66 0.21
CA TRP A 104 5.69 -16.58 -0.61
C TRP A 104 6.51 -15.30 -0.43
N LEU A 105 6.61 -14.52 -1.50
CA LEU A 105 7.42 -13.30 -1.51
C LEU A 105 6.82 -12.19 -0.64
N CYS A 106 5.51 -12.02 -0.71
CA CYS A 106 4.75 -10.97 -0.08
C CYS A 106 3.89 -11.64 0.99
N ASP A 107 4.41 -11.69 2.19
CA ASP A 107 3.81 -12.41 3.32
C ASP A 107 2.43 -11.87 3.69
N ASP A 108 2.22 -10.55 3.61
CA ASP A 108 0.94 -9.89 3.83
C ASP A 108 -0.10 -10.29 2.77
N LEU A 109 0.24 -10.20 1.49
CA LEU A 109 -0.65 -10.63 0.40
C LEU A 109 -0.94 -12.14 0.47
N ALA A 110 0.09 -12.93 0.75
CA ALA A 110 -0.04 -14.38 0.88
C ALA A 110 -0.95 -14.76 2.04
N LEU A 111 -0.76 -14.12 3.20
CA LEU A 111 -1.59 -14.33 4.39
C LEU A 111 -3.05 -13.94 4.11
N ALA A 112 -3.26 -12.77 3.51
CA ALA A 112 -4.58 -12.31 3.14
C ALA A 112 -5.28 -13.30 2.20
N THR A 113 -4.59 -13.70 1.12
CA THR A 113 -5.13 -14.66 0.13
C THR A 113 -5.45 -16.01 0.77
N TYR A 114 -4.55 -16.51 1.63
CA TYR A 114 -4.75 -17.77 2.33
C TYR A 114 -5.92 -17.72 3.31
N LEU A 115 -6.01 -16.68 4.12
CA LEU A 115 -7.10 -16.53 5.09
C LEU A 115 -8.46 -16.30 4.41
N LEU A 116 -8.51 -15.54 3.31
CA LEU A 116 -9.71 -15.41 2.49
C LEU A 116 -10.20 -16.76 1.95
N SER A 117 -9.29 -17.67 1.58
CA SER A 117 -9.67 -19.03 1.15
C SER A 117 -10.25 -19.89 2.28
N LYS A 118 -10.18 -19.40 3.51
CA LYS A 118 -10.76 -20.01 4.73
C LYS A 118 -11.96 -19.23 5.26
N ASP A 119 -12.54 -18.36 4.44
CA ASP A 119 -13.68 -17.50 4.78
C ASP A 119 -13.41 -16.50 5.92
N VAL A 120 -12.14 -16.23 6.24
CA VAL A 120 -11.74 -15.18 7.19
C VAL A 120 -11.88 -13.81 6.51
N LYS A 121 -12.66 -12.92 7.10
CA LYS A 121 -12.89 -11.57 6.56
C LYS A 121 -11.68 -10.66 6.75
N ILE A 122 -11.34 -9.86 5.75
CA ILE A 122 -10.38 -8.77 5.87
C ILE A 122 -11.12 -7.48 6.21
N ILE A 123 -10.72 -6.84 7.30
CA ILE A 123 -11.27 -5.58 7.79
C ILE A 123 -10.22 -4.48 7.62
N GLN A 124 -10.57 -3.42 6.89
CA GLN A 124 -9.77 -2.21 6.85
C GLN A 124 -10.14 -1.34 8.04
N SER A 125 -9.23 -1.22 8.99
CA SER A 125 -9.39 -0.31 10.13
C SER A 125 -8.99 1.12 9.75
N THR A 126 -9.36 2.07 10.61
CA THR A 126 -8.93 3.47 10.54
C THR A 126 -7.63 3.73 11.30
N ILE A 127 -6.95 2.67 11.76
CA ILE A 127 -5.69 2.77 12.50
C ILE A 127 -4.57 3.10 11.54
N PHE A 128 -3.92 4.25 11.74
CA PHE A 128 -2.73 4.61 11.00
C PHE A 128 -1.50 3.92 11.56
N CYS A 129 -0.78 3.26 10.65
CA CYS A 129 0.53 2.70 10.91
C CYS A 129 1.59 3.73 10.49
N ASN A 130 2.14 4.43 11.47
CA ASN A 130 3.08 5.52 11.25
C ASN A 130 4.49 4.96 11.04
N VAL A 131 5.07 5.21 9.87
CA VAL A 131 6.40 4.71 9.48
C VAL A 131 7.34 5.88 9.23
N ARG A 132 8.57 5.78 9.74
CA ARG A 132 9.63 6.73 9.41
C ARG A 132 10.49 6.18 8.29
N ASN A 133 10.25 6.64 7.08
CA ASN A 133 10.99 6.18 5.92
C ASN A 133 12.14 7.15 5.57
N THR A 134 13.35 6.62 5.36
CA THR A 134 14.52 7.38 4.93
C THR A 134 15.05 6.83 3.61
N VAL A 135 14.99 7.68 2.58
CA VAL A 135 15.45 7.37 1.22
C VAL A 135 16.55 8.34 0.84
N PRO A 136 17.83 7.94 0.98
CA PRO A 136 18.96 8.87 0.87
C PRO A 136 19.35 9.23 -0.55
N SER A 137 18.94 8.47 -1.57
CA SER A 137 19.40 8.65 -2.94
C SER A 137 18.35 8.24 -3.98
N PHE A 138 18.53 8.75 -5.21
CA PHE A 138 17.72 8.37 -6.37
C PHE A 138 17.76 6.86 -6.65
N LYS A 139 18.92 6.25 -6.55
CA LYS A 139 19.07 4.80 -6.72
C LYS A 139 18.19 4.02 -5.71
N ARG A 140 18.20 4.46 -4.44
CA ARG A 140 17.37 3.83 -3.40
C ARG A 140 15.88 4.05 -3.65
N TYR A 141 15.49 5.24 -4.14
CA TYR A 141 14.12 5.55 -4.55
C TYR A 141 13.63 4.58 -5.63
N ILE A 142 14.40 4.42 -6.73
CA ILE A 142 14.04 3.51 -7.83
C ILE A 142 13.91 2.07 -7.34
N LEU A 143 14.85 1.58 -6.54
CA LEU A 143 14.81 0.20 -6.01
C LEU A 143 13.59 -0.04 -5.13
N LEU A 144 13.20 0.94 -4.32
CA LEU A 144 12.04 0.86 -3.45
C LEU A 144 10.74 0.90 -4.25
N MET A 145 10.61 1.83 -5.20
CA MET A 145 9.46 1.90 -6.09
C MET A 145 9.30 0.63 -6.92
N LYS A 146 10.40 0.13 -7.50
CA LYS A 146 10.38 -1.14 -8.24
C LYS A 146 9.87 -2.30 -7.38
N ARG A 147 10.33 -2.41 -6.14
CA ARG A 147 9.88 -3.44 -5.21
C ARG A 147 8.36 -3.39 -5.00
N TRP A 148 7.82 -2.21 -4.72
CA TRP A 148 6.38 -2.06 -4.48
C TRP A 148 5.55 -2.27 -5.73
N LEU A 149 6.01 -1.80 -6.89
CA LEU A 149 5.32 -2.02 -8.16
C LEU A 149 5.35 -3.50 -8.58
N LEU A 150 6.42 -4.24 -8.28
CA LEU A 150 6.45 -5.69 -8.48
C LEU A 150 5.43 -6.40 -7.58
N PHE A 151 5.31 -6.00 -6.32
CA PHE A 151 4.31 -6.55 -5.39
C PHE A 151 2.89 -6.20 -5.83
N SER A 152 2.66 -4.95 -6.24
CA SER A 152 1.37 -4.53 -6.80
C SER A 152 1.01 -5.33 -8.06
N ASN A 153 1.97 -5.69 -8.90
CA ASN A 153 1.74 -6.52 -10.09
C ASN A 153 1.32 -7.95 -9.70
N VAL A 154 1.93 -8.54 -8.68
CA VAL A 154 1.51 -9.85 -8.13
C VAL A 154 0.08 -9.76 -7.58
N TYR A 155 -0.22 -8.70 -6.82
CA TYR A 155 -1.56 -8.44 -6.31
C TYR A 155 -2.59 -8.29 -7.44
N MET A 156 -2.29 -7.48 -8.45
CA MET A 156 -3.19 -7.27 -9.59
C MET A 156 -3.52 -8.57 -10.33
N LYS A 157 -2.54 -9.45 -10.55
CA LYS A 157 -2.78 -10.74 -11.19
C LYS A 157 -3.76 -11.63 -10.43
N ASN A 158 -3.73 -11.58 -9.10
CA ASN A 158 -4.53 -12.45 -8.25
C ASN A 158 -5.88 -11.84 -7.84
N ALA A 159 -5.98 -10.51 -7.82
CA ALA A 159 -7.13 -9.78 -7.29
C ALA A 159 -7.80 -8.86 -8.33
N PHE A 160 -7.44 -8.99 -9.62
CA PHE A 160 -8.00 -8.14 -10.68
C PHE A 160 -9.51 -8.28 -10.75
N SER A 161 -10.19 -7.14 -10.75
CA SER A 161 -11.62 -7.05 -11.02
C SER A 161 -11.90 -5.78 -11.84
N ILE A 162 -13.06 -5.74 -12.49
CA ILE A 162 -13.47 -4.55 -13.23
C ILE A 162 -13.58 -3.33 -12.31
N LYS A 163 -14.02 -3.52 -11.06
CA LYS A 163 -14.08 -2.47 -10.06
C LYS A 163 -12.69 -1.94 -9.70
N PHE A 164 -11.71 -2.84 -9.53
CA PHE A 164 -10.32 -2.48 -9.29
C PHE A 164 -9.75 -1.64 -10.43
N LEU A 165 -10.02 -2.00 -11.68
CA LEU A 165 -9.62 -1.23 -12.84
C LEU A 165 -10.14 0.22 -12.78
N PHE A 166 -11.45 0.39 -12.57
CA PHE A 166 -12.08 1.72 -12.59
C PHE A 166 -11.72 2.59 -11.37
N ILE A 167 -11.49 2.01 -10.22
CA ILE A 167 -11.30 2.75 -8.98
C ILE A 167 -9.84 3.02 -8.66
N ILE A 168 -8.96 2.09 -8.98
CA ILE A 168 -7.54 2.20 -8.67
C ILE A 168 -6.71 2.52 -9.91
N LEU A 169 -6.77 1.69 -10.95
CA LEU A 169 -5.86 1.84 -12.09
C LEU A 169 -6.17 3.05 -12.96
N LEU A 170 -7.42 3.23 -13.34
CA LEU A 170 -7.80 4.35 -14.22
C LEU A 170 -7.54 5.71 -13.56
N PRO A 171 -8.04 6.00 -12.33
CA PRO A 171 -7.75 7.29 -11.69
C PRO A 171 -6.26 7.51 -11.43
N THR A 172 -5.49 6.46 -11.20
CA THR A 172 -4.06 6.58 -10.93
C THR A 172 -3.25 6.87 -12.19
N LEU A 173 -3.51 6.17 -13.28
CA LEU A 173 -2.67 6.23 -14.48
C LEU A 173 -3.23 7.13 -15.59
N LEU A 174 -4.56 7.14 -15.78
CA LEU A 174 -5.20 7.78 -16.92
C LEU A 174 -4.86 9.27 -17.07
N PRO A 175 -4.92 10.12 -16.01
CA PRO A 175 -4.63 11.55 -16.16
C PRO A 175 -3.20 11.80 -16.67
N THR A 176 -2.24 11.03 -16.20
CA THR A 176 -0.85 11.16 -16.63
C THR A 176 -0.64 10.65 -18.05
N VAL A 177 -1.27 9.53 -18.42
CA VAL A 177 -1.21 9.00 -19.80
C VAL A 177 -1.85 9.98 -20.77
N LEU A 178 -3.01 10.54 -20.44
CA LEU A 178 -3.67 11.55 -21.27
C LEU A 178 -2.83 12.81 -21.42
N LEU A 179 -2.14 13.24 -20.37
CA LEU A 179 -1.23 14.38 -20.45
C LEU A 179 -0.12 14.14 -21.48
N PHE A 180 0.50 12.96 -21.48
CA PHE A 180 1.52 12.63 -22.49
C PHE A 180 0.95 12.54 -23.90
N LEU A 181 -0.21 11.93 -24.08
CA LEU A 181 -0.84 11.82 -25.40
C LEU A 181 -1.22 13.21 -25.95
N SER A 182 -1.59 14.15 -25.11
CA SER A 182 -2.00 15.50 -25.54
C SER A 182 -0.87 16.31 -26.17
N PHE A 183 0.40 15.99 -25.94
CA PHE A 183 1.51 16.60 -26.65
C PHE A 183 1.46 16.32 -28.17
N TYR A 184 0.81 15.24 -28.59
CA TYR A 184 0.61 14.90 -30.00
C TYR A 184 -0.71 15.44 -30.56
N LEU A 185 -1.71 15.68 -29.71
CA LEU A 185 -3.06 16.07 -30.11
C LEU A 185 -3.26 17.59 -30.23
N GLY A 186 -2.31 18.37 -29.74
CA GLY A 186 -2.31 19.82 -29.83
C GLY A 186 -2.68 20.55 -28.52
N ILE A 187 -2.50 21.87 -28.54
CA ILE A 187 -2.50 22.72 -27.35
C ILE A 187 -3.82 22.70 -26.57
N ASN A 188 -4.96 22.59 -27.24
CA ASN A 188 -6.27 22.56 -26.56
C ASN A 188 -6.44 21.32 -25.69
N TYR A 189 -5.98 20.17 -26.20
CA TYR A 189 -5.98 18.91 -25.44
C TYR A 189 -4.96 18.93 -24.31
N LEU A 190 -3.79 19.58 -24.54
CA LEU A 190 -2.77 19.73 -23.51
C LEU A 190 -3.31 20.53 -22.32
N VAL A 191 -3.99 21.65 -22.55
CA VAL A 191 -4.60 22.48 -21.49
C VAL A 191 -5.63 21.68 -20.71
N LEU A 192 -6.52 20.95 -21.40
CA LEU A 192 -7.55 20.13 -20.74
C LEU A 192 -6.92 19.03 -19.86
N THR A 193 -5.98 18.28 -20.41
CA THR A 193 -5.38 17.15 -19.71
C THR A 193 -4.47 17.58 -18.57
N LEU A 194 -3.80 18.74 -18.69
CA LEU A 194 -3.04 19.34 -17.61
C LEU A 194 -3.95 19.74 -16.44
N ASN A 195 -5.11 20.35 -16.74
CA ASN A 195 -6.09 20.69 -15.71
C ASN A 195 -6.65 19.44 -15.02
N LEU A 196 -6.91 18.36 -15.75
CA LEU A 196 -7.34 17.08 -15.17
C LEU A 196 -6.26 16.49 -14.26
N PHE A 197 -5.00 16.52 -14.69
CA PHE A 197 -3.88 16.05 -13.89
C PHE A 197 -3.69 16.86 -12.60
N ILE A 198 -3.67 18.18 -12.70
CA ILE A 198 -3.57 19.09 -11.54
C ILE A 198 -4.78 18.92 -10.61
N GLY A 199 -5.98 18.83 -11.18
CA GLY A 199 -7.22 18.62 -10.41
C GLY A 199 -7.18 17.31 -9.61
N LYS A 200 -6.73 16.21 -10.22
CA LYS A 200 -6.50 14.94 -9.51
C LYS A 200 -5.53 15.11 -8.34
N VAL A 201 -4.37 15.70 -8.59
CA VAL A 201 -3.34 15.86 -7.57
C VAL A 201 -3.83 16.77 -6.43
N ALA A 202 -4.54 17.85 -6.77
CA ALA A 202 -5.15 18.73 -5.78
C ALA A 202 -6.19 17.98 -4.94
N LEU A 203 -7.04 17.17 -5.57
CA LEU A 203 -8.03 16.35 -4.88
C LEU A 203 -7.35 15.38 -3.89
N PHE A 204 -6.31 14.67 -4.33
CA PHE A 204 -5.56 13.75 -3.47
C PHE A 204 -4.90 14.48 -2.29
N TYR A 205 -4.29 15.62 -2.57
CA TYR A 205 -3.64 16.44 -1.55
C TYR A 205 -4.64 16.97 -0.51
N ILE A 206 -5.78 17.51 -0.96
CA ILE A 206 -6.84 18.02 -0.10
C ILE A 206 -7.43 16.89 0.74
N THR A 207 -7.80 15.76 0.12
CA THR A 207 -8.36 14.60 0.81
C THR A 207 -7.39 14.09 1.88
N ARG A 208 -6.10 14.05 1.58
CA ARG A 208 -5.06 13.69 2.55
C ARG A 208 -5.05 14.64 3.75
N ILE A 209 -5.09 15.94 3.54
CA ILE A 209 -5.13 16.93 4.63
C ILE A 209 -6.36 16.69 5.50
N PHE A 210 -7.55 16.61 4.90
CA PHE A 210 -8.79 16.43 5.65
C PHE A 210 -8.85 15.11 6.41
N ILE A 211 -8.30 14.04 5.88
CA ILE A 211 -8.30 12.73 6.55
C ILE A 211 -7.26 12.68 7.67
N TYR A 212 -6.08 13.27 7.50
CA TYR A 212 -5.01 13.16 8.51
C TYR A 212 -5.10 14.20 9.61
N GLU A 213 -5.67 15.38 9.36
CA GLU A 213 -5.77 16.44 10.36
C GLU A 213 -6.57 16.02 11.62
N PRO A 214 -7.74 15.36 11.51
CA PRO A 214 -8.49 14.87 12.67
C PRO A 214 -7.69 13.89 13.54
N PHE A 215 -6.69 13.23 12.96
CA PHE A 215 -5.85 12.26 13.67
C PHE A 215 -4.60 12.90 14.29
N ARG A 216 -4.50 14.25 14.30
CA ARG A 216 -3.37 15.02 14.84
C ARG A 216 -2.00 14.60 14.26
N ILE A 217 -1.99 14.07 13.07
CA ILE A 217 -0.76 13.81 12.34
C ILE A 217 -0.27 15.15 11.85
N SER A 218 0.86 15.61 12.40
CA SER A 218 1.41 16.95 12.20
C SER A 218 1.29 17.46 10.78
N SER A 219 0.49 18.52 10.59
CA SER A 219 0.20 19.14 9.28
C SER A 219 1.45 19.70 8.59
N SER A 220 2.52 19.98 9.34
CA SER A 220 3.78 20.46 8.77
C SER A 220 4.44 19.47 7.81
N GLN A 221 4.09 18.18 7.92
CA GLN A 221 4.65 17.11 7.11
C GLN A 221 3.76 16.75 5.91
N THR A 222 2.51 17.19 5.92
CA THR A 222 1.58 17.00 4.79
C THR A 222 1.72 18.07 3.72
N LYS A 223 2.41 19.18 4.02
CA LYS A 223 2.66 20.28 3.09
C LYS A 223 3.69 19.86 2.03
N GLY A 224 3.26 19.72 0.80
CA GLY A 224 4.17 19.35 -0.28
C GLY A 224 3.49 19.01 -1.57
N LEU A 225 2.57 19.89 -2.03
CA LEU A 225 1.90 19.72 -3.33
C LEU A 225 2.89 19.43 -4.47
N LEU A 226 4.09 20.03 -4.42
CA LEU A 226 5.14 19.75 -5.40
C LEU A 226 5.57 18.27 -5.39
N TYR A 227 5.68 17.65 -4.22
CA TYR A 227 6.04 16.23 -4.13
C TYR A 227 4.91 15.32 -4.62
N GLU A 228 3.65 15.72 -4.43
CA GLU A 228 2.50 15.02 -5.01
C GLU A 228 2.57 15.07 -6.54
N LEU A 229 2.73 16.28 -7.12
CA LEU A 229 2.84 16.46 -8.57
C LEU A 229 3.99 15.61 -9.15
N LEU A 230 5.17 15.69 -8.54
CA LEU A 230 6.34 14.93 -8.99
C LEU A 230 6.13 13.42 -8.85
N SER A 231 5.56 12.97 -7.75
CA SER A 231 5.29 11.56 -7.49
C SER A 231 4.35 10.97 -8.53
N GLU A 232 3.24 11.63 -8.79
CA GLU A 232 2.24 11.21 -9.77
C GLU A 232 2.78 11.27 -11.21
N PHE A 233 3.58 12.29 -11.53
CA PHE A 233 4.24 12.40 -12.83
C PHE A 233 5.26 11.29 -13.07
N LEU A 234 6.01 10.89 -12.04
CA LEU A 234 7.03 9.84 -12.16
C LEU A 234 6.46 8.42 -12.16
N LEU A 235 5.24 8.23 -11.66
CA LEU A 235 4.65 6.89 -11.49
C LEU A 235 4.60 6.06 -12.78
N PRO A 236 4.16 6.56 -13.95
CA PRO A 236 4.16 5.77 -15.19
C PRO A 236 5.56 5.36 -15.63
N PHE A 237 6.56 6.23 -15.45
CA PHE A 237 7.95 5.90 -15.79
C PHE A 237 8.50 4.79 -14.89
N MET A 238 8.17 4.83 -13.60
CA MET A 238 8.55 3.78 -12.66
C MET A 238 7.86 2.46 -12.99
N LEU A 239 6.59 2.53 -13.42
CA LEU A 239 5.86 1.35 -13.88
C LEU A 239 6.50 0.74 -15.12
N ILE A 240 6.75 1.55 -16.17
CA ILE A 240 7.42 1.11 -17.40
C ILE A 240 8.80 0.52 -17.09
N TYR A 241 9.59 1.22 -16.29
CA TYR A 241 10.90 0.71 -15.84
C TYR A 241 10.77 -0.66 -15.15
N THR A 242 9.79 -0.81 -14.29
CA THR A 242 9.56 -2.08 -13.57
C THR A 242 9.17 -3.22 -14.51
N LEU A 243 8.34 -2.93 -15.52
CA LEU A 243 7.89 -3.92 -16.50
C LEU A 243 9.00 -4.33 -17.48
N LEU A 244 9.87 -3.38 -17.86
CA LEU A 244 10.96 -3.63 -18.82
C LEU A 244 12.23 -4.21 -18.19
N THR A 245 12.35 -4.18 -16.87
CA THR A 245 13.53 -4.71 -16.17
C THR A 245 13.25 -6.08 -15.57
N PRO A 246 14.26 -6.96 -15.41
CA PRO A 246 14.08 -8.26 -14.78
C PRO A 246 13.37 -8.15 -13.41
N PRO A 247 12.45 -9.05 -13.08
CA PRO A 247 11.72 -9.04 -11.81
C PRO A 247 12.61 -9.49 -10.65
N VAL A 248 13.67 -8.73 -10.41
CA VAL A 248 14.65 -8.98 -9.35
C VAL A 248 14.62 -7.83 -8.35
N ILE A 249 14.54 -8.16 -7.09
CA ILE A 249 14.64 -7.23 -5.96
C ILE A 249 15.88 -7.51 -5.14
N LEU A 250 16.40 -6.47 -4.48
CA LEU A 250 17.46 -6.59 -3.49
C LEU A 250 16.84 -6.60 -2.10
N TRP A 251 16.94 -7.72 -1.39
CA TRP A 251 16.41 -7.88 -0.04
C TRP A 251 17.53 -8.33 0.91
N ARG A 252 17.82 -7.53 1.94
CA ARG A 252 18.90 -7.81 2.91
C ARG A 252 20.21 -8.25 2.23
N ASN A 253 20.64 -7.50 1.19
CA ASN A 253 21.83 -7.74 0.37
C ASN A 253 21.80 -9.02 -0.48
N LYS A 254 20.68 -9.74 -0.55
CA LYS A 254 20.50 -10.87 -1.44
C LYS A 254 19.63 -10.48 -2.64
N LYS A 255 20.01 -10.96 -3.83
CA LYS A 255 19.19 -10.85 -5.02
C LYS A 255 18.11 -11.92 -4.99
N ILE A 256 16.87 -11.51 -5.12
CA ILE A 256 15.69 -12.37 -5.12
C ILE A 256 14.97 -12.18 -6.43
N ARG A 257 14.78 -13.24 -7.18
CA ARG A 257 13.95 -13.24 -8.38
C ARG A 257 12.51 -13.54 -8.01
N VAL A 258 11.59 -12.73 -8.50
CA VAL A 258 10.15 -12.92 -8.33
C VAL A 258 9.61 -13.71 -9.51
N LYS A 259 9.13 -14.91 -9.27
CA LYS A 259 8.45 -15.73 -10.28
C LYS A 259 7.16 -16.29 -9.69
N ASP A 260 6.04 -16.03 -10.36
CA ASP A 260 4.70 -16.51 -9.95
C ASP A 260 4.33 -16.23 -8.49
N GLY A 261 4.75 -15.04 -7.98
CA GLY A 261 4.53 -14.62 -6.60
C GLY A 261 5.39 -15.34 -5.56
N LYS A 262 6.29 -16.22 -5.96
CA LYS A 262 7.20 -16.96 -5.08
C LYS A 262 8.62 -16.42 -5.12
N ILE A 263 9.34 -16.66 -4.03
CA ILE A 263 10.74 -16.28 -3.87
C ILE A 263 11.63 -17.35 -4.48
N HIS A 264 12.52 -16.93 -5.37
CA HIS A 264 13.64 -17.73 -5.85
C HIS A 264 14.92 -16.98 -5.51
N TYR A 265 15.71 -17.51 -4.60
CA TYR A 265 17.03 -16.95 -4.31
C TYR A 265 17.96 -17.23 -5.50
N GLU A 266 18.58 -16.17 -6.04
CA GLU A 266 19.71 -16.35 -6.97
C GLU A 266 20.92 -16.72 -6.12
N ILE A 267 21.41 -17.95 -6.30
CA ILE A 267 22.62 -18.49 -5.66
C ILE A 267 23.85 -17.79 -6.25
#